data_9ac522309727556deafc063b4a3d81f4
#
_entry.id   9ac522309727556deafc063b4a3d81f4
#
_cell.length_a   1.000
_cell.length_b   1.000
_cell.length_c   1.000
_cell.angle_alpha   90.00
_cell.angle_beta   90.00
_cell.angle_gamma   90.00
#
_symmetry.space_group_name_H-M   'P 1'
#
loop_
_entity.id
_entity.type
_entity.pdbx_description
1 polymer ?
#
loop_
_entity_poly.entity_id
_entity_poly.type
_entity_poly.pdbx_seq_one_letter_code
_entity_poly.pdbx_strand_id
1 'polypeptide(L)' 'MIRMKCCICGESFTGYGNNPYPVNKGKGRRCCDVCNFKYVIPERLAMIYREEKIK' A
#
# COMPACT_ATOMS: atom_id res chain seq x y z
N MET A 1 -6.93 13.63 16.38
CA MET A 1 -6.44 12.97 15.19
C MET A 1 -5.81 11.64 15.51
N ILE A 2 -6.09 10.65 14.71
CA ILE A 2 -5.62 9.29 14.97
C ILE A 2 -4.26 9.10 14.32
N ARG A 3 -3.35 8.57 15.11
CA ARG A 3 -2.03 8.25 14.63
C ARG A 3 -1.95 6.76 14.32
N MET A 4 -1.44 6.45 13.16
CA MET A 4 -1.30 5.07 12.75
C MET A 4 0.13 4.80 12.34
N LYS A 5 0.50 3.53 12.40
CA LYS A 5 1.82 3.11 11.96
C LYS A 5 1.73 2.49 10.58
N CYS A 6 2.65 2.91 9.72
CA CYS A 6 2.73 2.32 8.39
C CYS A 6 3.11 0.85 8.51
N CYS A 7 2.37 -0.02 7.82
CA CYS A 7 2.64 -1.45 7.87
C CYS A 7 3.84 -1.86 7.02
N ILE A 8 4.42 -0.91 6.29
CA ILE A 8 5.55 -1.20 5.41
C ILE A 8 6.83 -0.67 5.99
N CYS A 9 6.89 0.63 6.29
CA CYS A 9 8.13 1.22 6.80
C CYS A 9 8.14 1.40 8.31
N GLY A 10 6.99 1.29 8.96
CA GLY A 10 6.91 1.42 10.40
C GLY A 10 6.83 2.84 10.92
N GLU A 11 6.84 3.81 10.04
CA GLU A 11 6.76 5.20 10.44
C GLU A 11 5.34 5.59 10.81
N SER A 12 5.21 6.51 11.74
CA SER A 12 3.90 7.02 12.13
C SER A 12 3.38 8.02 11.10
N PHE A 13 2.07 8.00 10.92
CA PHE A 13 1.44 9.00 10.08
C PHE A 13 0.06 9.32 10.65
N THR A 14 -0.51 10.44 10.24
CA THR A 14 -1.83 10.86 10.67
C THR A 14 -2.82 10.69 9.55
N GLY A 15 -4.09 10.49 9.91
CA GLY A 15 -5.14 10.32 8.93
C GLY A 15 -5.44 8.86 8.67
N TYR A 16 -6.17 8.59 7.60
CA TYR A 16 -6.62 7.24 7.30
C TYR A 16 -5.54 6.38 6.67
N GLY A 17 -4.56 7.00 6.06
CA GLY A 17 -3.54 6.22 5.36
C GLY A 17 -4.06 5.67 4.06
N ASN A 18 -3.36 4.64 3.55
CA ASN A 18 -3.68 4.05 2.27
C ASN A 18 -3.77 2.54 2.38
N ASN A 19 -4.54 1.94 1.49
CA ASN A 19 -4.66 0.49 1.42
C ASN A 19 -3.36 -0.10 0.89
N PRO A 20 -2.68 -0.94 1.67
CA PRO A 20 -1.37 -1.47 1.26
C PRO A 20 -1.44 -2.69 0.35
N TYR A 21 -2.62 -3.14 -0.02
CA TYR A 21 -2.74 -4.27 -0.93
C TYR A 21 -2.14 -3.91 -2.31
N PRO A 22 -1.40 -4.77 -2.96
CA PRO A 22 -1.09 -6.17 -2.60
C PRO A 22 0.22 -6.35 -1.84
N VAL A 23 0.88 -5.26 -1.46
CA VAL A 23 2.15 -5.37 -0.74
C VAL A 23 1.92 -6.00 0.62
N ASN A 24 0.87 -5.58 1.31
CA ASN A 24 0.49 -6.17 2.58
C ASN A 24 -0.99 -6.51 2.52
N LYS A 25 -1.31 -7.79 2.65
CA LYS A 25 -2.68 -8.26 2.51
C LYS A 25 -3.41 -8.37 3.85
N GLY A 26 -2.80 -7.90 4.92
CA GLY A 26 -3.42 -7.96 6.23
C GLY A 26 -4.62 -7.04 6.33
N LYS A 27 -5.66 -7.54 7.00
CA LYS A 27 -6.87 -6.75 7.20
C LYS A 27 -6.61 -5.58 8.15
N GLY A 28 -7.18 -4.44 7.83
CA GLY A 28 -7.07 -3.27 8.69
C GLY A 28 -5.72 -2.61 8.68
N ARG A 29 -4.81 -3.07 7.83
CA ARG A 29 -3.50 -2.45 7.73
C ARG A 29 -3.56 -1.21 6.86
N ARG A 30 -2.69 -0.26 7.18
CA ARG A 30 -2.61 0.98 6.43
C ARG A 30 -1.15 1.35 6.23
N CYS A 31 -0.85 2.04 5.16
CA CYS A 31 0.50 2.50 4.89
C CYS A 31 0.50 4.01 4.67
N CYS A 32 1.66 4.62 4.84
CA CYS A 32 1.80 6.06 4.65
C CYS A 32 1.81 6.40 3.17
N ASP A 33 1.68 7.70 2.87
CA ASP A 33 1.62 8.14 1.49
C ASP A 33 2.89 7.78 0.73
N VAL A 34 4.03 7.88 1.38
CA VAL A 34 5.31 7.59 0.74
C VAL A 34 5.36 6.12 0.31
N CYS A 35 5.01 5.21 1.22
CA CYS A 35 5.04 3.79 0.90
C CYS A 35 3.99 3.43 -0.13
N ASN A 36 2.83 4.09 -0.07
CA ASN A 36 1.81 3.87 -1.06
C ASN A 36 2.34 4.20 -2.46
N PHE A 37 3.03 5.31 -2.56
CA PHE A 37 3.56 5.74 -3.84
C PHE A 37 4.75 4.90 -4.29
N LYS A 38 5.62 4.53 -3.35
CA LYS A 38 6.87 3.83 -3.69
C LYS A 38 6.67 2.34 -3.93
N TYR A 39 5.74 1.72 -3.21
CA TYR A 39 5.63 0.27 -3.21
C TYR A 39 4.27 -0.21 -3.68
N VAL A 40 3.21 0.37 -3.16
CA VAL A 40 1.87 -0.14 -3.44
C VAL A 40 1.46 0.13 -4.88
N ILE A 41 1.63 1.36 -5.33
CA ILE A 41 1.23 1.71 -6.68
C ILE A 41 2.02 0.93 -7.74
N PRO A 42 3.35 0.82 -7.63
CA PRO A 42 4.09 -0.01 -8.59
C PRO A 42 3.63 -1.47 -8.61
N GLU A 43 3.30 -2.02 -7.44
CA GLU A 43 2.83 -3.40 -7.39
C GLU A 43 1.48 -3.56 -8.06
N ARG A 44 0.60 -2.60 -7.87
CA ARG A 44 -0.69 -2.65 -8.53
C ARG A 44 -0.57 -2.56 -10.04
N LEU A 45 0.32 -1.70 -10.49
CA LEU A 45 0.58 -1.59 -11.92
C LEU A 45 1.14 -2.88 -12.48
N ALA A 46 2.02 -3.52 -11.74
CA ALA A 46 2.58 -4.79 -12.16
C ALA A 46 1.50 -5.87 -12.27
N MET A 47 0.54 -5.85 -11.36
CA MET A 47 -0.55 -6.80 -11.41
C MET A 47 -1.41 -6.60 -12.65
N ILE A 48 -1.74 -5.37 -12.95
CA ILE A 48 -2.54 -5.06 -14.13
C ILE A 48 -1.79 -5.47 -15.39
N TYR A 49 -0.52 -5.17 -15.42
CA TYR A 49 0.33 -5.50 -16.55
C TYR A 49 0.38 -7.00 -16.79
N ARG A 50 0.49 -7.77 -15.70
CA ARG A 50 0.55 -9.21 -15.81
C ARG A 50 -0.75 -9.80 -16.35
N GLU A 51 -1.87 -9.23 -15.90
CA GLU A 51 -3.16 -9.73 -16.35
C GLU A 51 -3.35 -9.52 -17.84
N GLU A 52 -2.91 -8.38 -18.33
CA GLU A 52 -3.01 -8.11 -19.76
C GLU A 52 -2.17 -9.07 -20.58
N LYS A 53 -1.03 -9.43 -20.04
CA LYS A 53 -0.13 -10.32 -20.76
C LYS A 53 -0.65 -11.74 -20.89
N ILE A 54 -1.49 -12.15 -19.97
CA ILE A 54 -1.98 -13.52 -19.95
C ILE A 54 -2.97 -13.76 -21.09
N LYS A 55 -3.53 -12.72 -21.60
CA LYS A 55 -4.42 -12.90 -22.76
C LYS A 55 -3.66 -13.31 -24.01
#